data_1c463aea4817c3e9cca6bbaebf63b5bc
#
_entry.id   1c463aea4817c3e9cca6bbaebf63b5bc
#
_cell.length_a   1.000
_cell.length_b   1.000
_cell.length_c   1.000
_cell.angle_alpha   90.00
_cell.angle_beta   90.00
_cell.angle_gamma   90.00
#
_symmetry.space_group_name_H-M   'P 1'
#
loop_
_entity.id
_entity.type
_entity.pdbx_description
1 polymer ?
#
loop_
_entity_poly.entity_id
_entity_poly.type
_entity_poly.pdbx_seq_one_letter_code
_entity_poly.pdbx_strand_id
1 'polypeptide(L)'
;MIGEIRDEETAEIAMRMAITGHLVLSTLHTNDACGAVNRLVDLGLEPFFVADALTGVISQRLVRRLCPECKKPHITTKEEMNILHLKKERQIFKPVGCPACHNTGYKGRL
;
A
#
# COMPACT_ATOMS: atom_id res chain seq x y z
N MET A 1 -2.00 2.04 20.36
CA MET A 1 -2.15 2.50 18.97
C MET A 1 -1.87 3.99 18.92
N ILE A 2 -0.99 4.43 18.03
CA ILE A 2 -0.62 5.83 17.80
C ILE A 2 -1.15 6.19 16.40
N GLY A 3 -1.92 7.27 16.28
CA GLY A 3 -2.59 7.61 15.02
C GLY A 3 -1.61 7.75 13.85
N GLU A 4 -0.54 8.51 14.05
CA GLU A 4 0.58 8.63 13.10
C GLU A 4 1.84 9.11 13.81
N ILE A 5 2.99 8.85 13.19
CA ILE A 5 4.29 9.34 13.64
C ILE A 5 4.75 10.43 12.66
N ARG A 6 4.93 11.67 13.17
CA ARG A 6 5.35 12.82 12.37
C ARG A 6 6.67 13.44 12.83
N ASP A 7 7.02 13.23 14.07
CA ASP A 7 8.15 13.85 14.75
C ASP A 7 8.99 12.84 15.52
N GLU A 8 10.19 13.25 15.91
CA GLU A 8 11.18 12.45 16.61
C GLU A 8 10.66 11.94 17.95
N GLU A 9 10.02 12.80 18.74
CA GLU A 9 9.55 12.46 20.10
C GLU A 9 8.53 11.32 20.06
N THR A 10 7.53 11.43 19.18
CA THR A 10 6.52 10.38 18.98
C THR A 10 7.15 9.08 18.47
N ALA A 11 8.13 9.19 17.55
CA ALA A 11 8.84 8.05 17.01
C ALA A 11 9.64 7.33 18.10
N GLU A 12 10.38 8.07 18.91
CA GLU A 12 11.19 7.51 20.01
C GLU A 12 10.31 6.79 21.04
N ILE A 13 9.20 7.39 21.47
CA ILE A 13 8.27 6.77 22.41
C ILE A 13 7.68 5.48 21.82
N ALA A 14 7.28 5.50 20.55
CA ALA A 14 6.73 4.33 19.88
C ALA A 14 7.73 3.18 19.84
N MET A 15 8.99 3.44 19.50
CA MET A 15 10.05 2.43 19.44
C MET A 15 10.40 1.89 20.83
N ARG A 16 10.53 2.74 21.84
CA ARG A 16 10.77 2.33 23.22
C ARG A 16 9.67 1.39 23.73
N MET A 17 8.42 1.71 23.46
CA MET A 17 7.29 0.85 23.81
C MET A 17 7.37 -0.51 23.10
N ALA A 18 7.73 -0.52 21.81
CA ALA A 18 7.85 -1.74 21.03
C ALA A 18 8.96 -2.67 21.58
N ILE A 19 10.15 -2.12 21.88
CA ILE A 19 11.28 -2.86 22.45
C ILE A 19 10.94 -3.45 23.83
N THR A 20 10.13 -2.75 24.62
CA THR A 20 9.68 -3.26 25.93
C THR A 20 8.54 -4.29 25.81
N GLY A 21 8.23 -4.79 24.62
CA GLY A 21 7.31 -5.89 24.37
C GLY A 21 5.86 -5.49 24.10
N HIS A 22 5.58 -4.19 23.96
CA HIS A 22 4.23 -3.75 23.61
C HIS A 22 4.00 -3.85 22.08
N LEU A 23 2.82 -4.31 21.68
CA LEU A 23 2.38 -4.20 20.29
C LEU A 23 2.01 -2.75 19.98
N VAL A 24 2.84 -2.08 19.21
CA VAL A 24 2.62 -0.71 18.75
C VAL A 24 2.18 -0.71 17.29
N LEU A 25 1.03 -0.11 17.02
CA LEU A 25 0.51 0.09 15.67
C LEU A 25 0.43 1.58 15.38
N SER A 26 0.99 2.01 14.25
CA SER A 26 0.98 3.40 13.83
C SER A 26 0.97 3.54 12.31
N THR A 27 0.89 4.77 11.80
CA THR A 27 1.03 5.09 10.38
C THR A 27 2.17 6.05 10.14
N LEU A 28 2.74 5.98 8.94
CA LEU A 28 3.79 6.87 8.43
C LEU A 28 3.42 7.30 7.02
N HIS A 29 3.74 8.54 6.67
CA HIS A 29 3.60 9.04 5.30
C HIS A 29 4.87 8.73 4.51
N THR A 30 4.85 7.61 3.79
CA THR A 30 5.92 7.18 2.89
C THR A 30 5.35 6.67 1.56
N ASN A 31 6.15 6.69 0.51
CA ASN A 31 5.71 6.25 -0.81
C ASN A 31 5.58 4.72 -0.91
N ASP A 32 6.37 3.99 -0.14
CA ASP A 32 6.39 2.53 -0.11
C ASP A 32 6.79 2.00 1.27
N ALA A 33 6.79 0.69 1.44
CA ALA A 33 7.12 0.06 2.70
C ALA A 33 8.62 0.22 3.07
N CYS A 34 9.52 0.17 2.10
CA CYS A 34 10.96 0.31 2.34
C CYS A 34 11.30 1.74 2.82
N GLY A 35 10.62 2.74 2.26
CA GLY A 35 10.77 4.13 2.67
C GLY A 35 10.41 4.41 4.13
N ALA A 36 9.64 3.54 4.78
CA ALA A 36 9.30 3.70 6.19
C ALA A 36 10.54 3.62 7.10
N VAL A 37 11.48 2.73 6.79
CA VAL A 37 12.75 2.60 7.56
C VAL A 37 13.55 3.90 7.45
N ASN A 38 13.77 4.39 6.23
CA ASN A 38 14.49 5.64 6.00
C ASN A 38 13.80 6.81 6.69
N ARG A 39 12.46 6.87 6.61
CA ARG A 39 11.70 7.94 7.24
C ARG A 39 11.86 7.97 8.76
N LEU A 40 11.92 6.82 9.41
CA LEU A 40 12.15 6.74 10.87
C LEU A 40 13.57 7.22 11.22
N VAL A 41 14.56 6.87 10.43
CA VAL A 41 15.93 7.36 10.60
C VAL A 41 16.01 8.87 10.34
N ASP A 42 15.34 9.39 9.31
CA ASP A 42 15.28 10.83 9.01
C ASP A 42 14.58 11.63 10.12
N LEU A 43 13.71 11.00 10.90
CA LEU A 43 13.09 11.59 12.08
C LEU A 43 14.02 11.65 13.31
N GLY A 44 15.26 11.16 13.19
CA GLY A 44 16.27 11.21 14.25
C GLY A 44 16.50 9.90 14.98
N LEU A 45 15.80 8.80 14.59
CA LEU A 45 16.02 7.51 15.25
C LEU A 45 17.30 6.83 14.76
N GLU A 46 18.05 6.26 15.68
CA GLU A 46 19.21 5.46 15.36
C GLU A 46 18.82 4.19 14.58
N PRO A 47 19.54 3.82 13.50
CA PRO A 47 19.19 2.67 12.66
C PRO A 47 19.04 1.34 13.42
N PHE A 48 19.89 1.08 14.42
CA PHE A 48 19.80 -0.13 15.23
C PHE A 48 18.51 -0.16 16.05
N PHE A 49 18.06 0.99 16.53
CA PHE A 49 16.83 1.12 17.31
C PHE A 49 15.59 0.82 16.47
N VAL A 50 15.60 1.28 15.20
CA VAL A 50 14.55 0.93 14.23
C VAL A 50 14.56 -0.56 13.91
N ALA A 51 15.74 -1.15 13.73
CA ALA A 51 15.89 -2.58 13.42
C ALA A 51 15.35 -3.48 14.53
N ASP A 52 15.57 -3.12 15.78
CA ASP A 52 15.13 -3.89 16.93
C ASP A 52 13.62 -3.77 17.21
N ALA A 53 13.03 -2.60 16.91
CA ALA A 53 11.63 -2.31 17.21
C ALA A 53 10.67 -2.64 16.08
N LEU A 54 11.09 -2.50 14.82
CA LEU A 54 10.21 -2.58 13.65
C LEU A 54 9.98 -4.03 13.23
N THR A 55 8.80 -4.56 13.54
CA THR A 55 8.43 -5.95 13.19
C THR A 55 7.91 -6.08 11.77
N GLY A 56 7.25 -5.06 11.23
CA GLY A 56 6.72 -5.10 9.88
C GLY A 56 6.15 -3.78 9.40
N VAL A 57 6.09 -3.62 8.10
CA VAL A 57 5.50 -2.46 7.42
C VAL A 57 4.53 -2.91 6.34
N ILE A 58 3.36 -2.31 6.31
CA ILE A 58 2.34 -2.56 5.30
C ILE A 58 2.16 -1.27 4.48
N SER A 59 2.44 -1.33 3.19
CA SER A 59 2.12 -0.25 2.27
C SER A 59 0.82 -0.55 1.53
N GLN A 60 -0.11 0.39 1.57
CA GLN A 60 -1.42 0.24 0.95
C GLN A 60 -1.63 1.27 -0.15
N ARG A 61 -2.26 0.85 -1.24
CA ARG A 61 -2.69 1.72 -2.34
C ARG A 61 -4.15 1.43 -2.69
N LEU A 62 -4.96 2.46 -2.67
CA LEU A 62 -6.33 2.35 -3.12
C LEU A 62 -6.37 2.33 -4.66
N VAL A 63 -6.89 1.25 -5.22
CA VAL A 63 -7.07 1.09 -6.66
C VAL A 63 -8.55 1.23 -7.05
N ARG A 64 -8.82 1.74 -8.25
CA ARG A 64 -10.18 1.85 -8.77
C ARG A 64 -10.74 0.46 -9.07
N ARG A 65 -11.96 0.18 -8.64
CA ARG A 65 -12.68 -1.05 -8.99
C ARG A 65 -13.36 -0.88 -10.34
N LEU A 66 -13.28 -1.92 -11.18
CA LEU A 66 -14.06 -1.95 -12.41
C LEU A 66 -15.56 -1.92 -12.11
N CYS A 67 -16.30 -1.16 -12.91
CA CYS A 67 -17.75 -1.12 -12.81
C CYS A 67 -18.33 -2.53 -13.09
N PRO A 68 -19.13 -3.10 -12.18
CA PRO A 68 -19.68 -4.45 -12.37
C PRO A 68 -20.62 -4.56 -13.58
N GLU A 69 -21.28 -3.46 -13.94
CA GLU A 69 -22.29 -3.43 -15.00
C GLU A 69 -21.71 -3.34 -16.41
N CYS A 70 -20.54 -2.69 -16.57
CA CYS A 70 -19.99 -2.48 -17.89
C CYS A 70 -18.61 -3.09 -18.14
N LYS A 71 -17.99 -3.72 -17.15
CA LYS A 71 -16.72 -4.42 -17.37
C LYS A 71 -16.91 -5.53 -18.40
N LYS A 72 -15.99 -5.61 -19.37
CA LYS A 72 -16.02 -6.69 -20.38
C LYS A 72 -14.84 -7.64 -20.21
N PRO A 73 -15.05 -8.96 -20.44
CA PRO A 73 -13.96 -9.90 -20.47
C PRO A 73 -12.99 -9.57 -21.60
N HIS A 74 -11.71 -9.77 -21.35
CA HIS A 74 -10.61 -9.54 -22.27
C HIS A 74 -9.54 -10.60 -22.06
N ILE A 75 -9.03 -11.17 -23.13
CA ILE A 75 -7.89 -12.09 -23.06
C ILE A 75 -6.62 -11.27 -23.09
N THR A 76 -5.70 -11.54 -22.17
CA THR A 76 -4.43 -10.80 -22.06
C THR A 76 -3.63 -10.86 -23.34
N THR A 77 -3.14 -9.69 -23.79
CA THR A 77 -2.17 -9.58 -24.89
C THR A 77 -0.78 -9.99 -24.42
N LYS A 78 0.16 -10.20 -25.36
CA LYS A 78 1.55 -10.49 -25.02
C LYS A 78 2.21 -9.41 -24.17
N GLU A 79 1.91 -8.14 -24.43
CA GLU A 79 2.40 -7.00 -23.66
C GLU A 79 1.85 -7.01 -22.23
N GLU A 80 0.54 -7.22 -22.09
CA GLU A 80 -0.11 -7.34 -20.78
C GLU A 80 0.42 -8.54 -20.00
N MET A 81 0.69 -9.66 -20.66
CA MET A 81 1.31 -10.83 -20.02
C MET A 81 2.69 -10.52 -19.48
N ASN A 82 3.51 -9.76 -20.22
CA ASN A 82 4.84 -9.34 -19.76
C ASN A 82 4.75 -8.43 -18.53
N ILE A 83 3.87 -7.44 -18.56
CA ILE A 83 3.64 -6.50 -17.43
C ILE A 83 3.14 -7.25 -16.18
N LEU A 84 2.23 -8.21 -16.37
CA LEU A 84 1.63 -8.98 -15.29
C LEU A 84 2.43 -10.24 -14.90
N HIS A 85 3.59 -10.47 -15.51
CA HIS A 85 4.44 -11.64 -15.33
C HIS A 85 3.69 -12.98 -15.48
N LEU A 86 2.75 -13.04 -16.44
CA LEU A 86 1.95 -14.23 -16.71
C LEU A 86 2.67 -15.16 -17.69
N LYS A 87 2.66 -16.47 -17.37
CA LYS A 87 3.23 -17.50 -18.24
C LYS A 87 2.26 -17.98 -19.34
N LYS A 88 0.96 -17.70 -19.18
CA LYS A 88 -0.09 -18.12 -20.11
C LYS A 88 -1.15 -17.01 -20.19
N GLU A 89 -1.86 -16.98 -21.31
CA GLU A 89 -3.01 -16.12 -21.48
C GLU A 89 -4.05 -16.34 -20.36
N ARG A 90 -4.61 -15.26 -19.88
CA ARG A 90 -5.68 -15.27 -18.89
C ARG A 90 -6.78 -14.31 -19.28
N GLN A 91 -7.99 -14.67 -18.92
CA GLN A 91 -9.11 -13.75 -19.00
C GLN A 91 -9.02 -12.74 -17.85
N ILE A 92 -8.97 -11.47 -18.21
CA ILE A 92 -9.08 -10.32 -17.31
C ILE A 92 -10.30 -9.50 -17.73
N PHE A 93 -10.57 -8.39 -17.04
CA PHE A 93 -11.65 -7.50 -17.39
C PHE A 93 -11.12 -6.10 -17.71
N LYS A 94 -11.75 -5.45 -18.70
CA LYS A 94 -11.45 -4.06 -19.08
C LYS A 94 -12.62 -3.13 -18.76
N PRO A 95 -12.33 -1.85 -18.40
CA PRO A 95 -13.35 -0.83 -18.23
C PRO A 95 -13.94 -0.47 -19.61
N VAL A 96 -15.23 -0.20 -19.66
CA VAL A 96 -15.92 0.24 -20.87
C VAL A 96 -16.51 1.64 -20.65
N GLY A 97 -17.34 1.80 -19.65
CA GLY A 97 -18.13 2.98 -19.39
C GLY A 97 -19.62 2.73 -19.59
N CYS A 98 -20.43 3.24 -18.68
CA CYS A 98 -21.89 3.23 -18.77
C CYS A 98 -22.46 4.34 -17.89
N PRO A 99 -23.76 4.66 -17.98
CA PRO A 99 -24.39 5.69 -17.15
C PRO A 99 -24.19 5.45 -15.65
N ALA A 100 -24.21 4.19 -15.16
CA ALA A 100 -24.05 3.84 -13.76
C ALA A 100 -22.67 4.17 -13.17
N CYS A 101 -21.65 4.34 -14.01
CA CYS A 101 -20.30 4.75 -13.62
C CYS A 101 -19.90 6.12 -14.21
N HIS A 102 -20.84 6.90 -14.68
CA HIS A 102 -20.60 8.18 -15.37
C HIS A 102 -19.58 8.04 -16.51
N ASN A 103 -19.69 6.97 -17.28
CA ASN A 103 -18.84 6.63 -18.43
C ASN A 103 -17.34 6.46 -18.12
N THR A 104 -16.96 6.34 -16.84
CA THR A 104 -15.56 6.16 -16.44
C THR A 104 -15.09 4.70 -16.53
N GLY A 105 -15.99 3.73 -16.53
CA GLY A 105 -15.69 2.30 -16.45
C GLY A 105 -15.32 1.81 -15.04
N TYR A 106 -15.34 2.69 -14.03
CA TYR A 106 -14.95 2.37 -12.65
C TYR A 106 -16.02 2.83 -11.66
N LYS A 107 -16.19 2.06 -10.58
CA LYS A 107 -17.13 2.38 -9.50
C LYS A 107 -16.56 1.92 -8.14
N GLY A 108 -16.21 2.89 -7.29
CA GLY A 108 -15.58 2.66 -6.00
C GLY A 108 -14.08 2.36 -6.09
N ARG A 109 -13.49 2.10 -4.92
CA ARG A 109 -12.07 1.78 -4.72
C ARG A 109 -11.93 0.53 -3.85
N LEU A 110 -10.77 -0.09 -3.93
CA LEU A 110 -10.39 -1.28 -3.16
C LEU A 110 -9.04 -1.05 -2.55
#